data_eb93308e1f673ec66375fb11efad5e12
#
_entry.id   eb93308e1f673ec66375fb11efad5e12
#
_cell.length_a   1.000
_cell.length_b   1.000
_cell.length_c   1.000
_cell.angle_alpha   90.00
_cell.angle_beta   90.00
_cell.angle_gamma   90.00
#
_symmetry.space_group_name_H-M   'P 1'
#
loop_
_entity.id
_entity.type
_entity.pdbx_description
1 polymer ?
#
loop_
_entity_poly.entity_id
_entity_poly.type
_entity_poly.pdbx_seq_one_letter_code
_entity_poly.pdbx_strand_id
1 'polypeptide(L)'
;MKSFLETIRKPEVGRARSRQIRGTLIIMLFGFLLGVVQKRIDGNANIPSFLQSLDIANYFGRLSIWILLGTVLSVYAETPLRAGINTSLFFLSMIAGYYLYCHYVLGFLPKQYMMMWVAISFASFFLAQLCWYAKGRGPIAVLLSGGILGVLFAQTFNITRDFMYIIG
;
A
#
# COMPACT_ATOMS: atom_id res chain seq x y z
N MET A 1 13.61 25.75 2.02
CA MET A 1 13.19 24.38 1.74
C MET A 1 11.69 24.28 1.39
N LYS A 2 10.75 24.91 2.12
CA LYS A 2 9.31 24.91 1.77
C LYS A 2 9.04 25.48 0.38
N SER A 3 9.63 26.60 -0.01
CA SER A 3 9.41 27.21 -1.33
C SER A 3 9.85 26.32 -2.51
N PHE A 4 10.93 25.55 -2.35
CA PHE A 4 11.41 24.62 -3.36
C PHE A 4 10.45 23.45 -3.57
N LEU A 5 9.93 22.86 -2.50
CA LEU A 5 8.95 21.77 -2.56
C LEU A 5 7.62 22.21 -3.17
N GLU A 6 7.20 23.45 -2.90
CA GLU A 6 5.99 24.06 -3.50
C GLU A 6 6.15 24.32 -5.00
N THR A 7 7.38 24.42 -5.50
CA THR A 7 7.65 24.51 -6.94
C THR A 7 7.36 23.18 -7.66
N ILE A 8 7.57 22.05 -6.99
CA ILE A 8 7.28 20.73 -7.54
C ILE A 8 5.78 20.46 -7.54
N ARG A 9 5.11 20.65 -6.38
CA ARG A 9 3.66 20.48 -6.22
C ARG A 9 3.14 21.34 -5.09
N LYS A 10 2.09 22.11 -5.36
CA LYS A 10 1.40 22.91 -4.35
C LYS A 10 0.36 22.04 -3.62
N PRO A 11 0.27 22.12 -2.27
CA PRO A 11 -0.79 21.49 -1.52
C PRO A 11 -2.15 22.08 -1.89
N GLU A 12 -3.17 21.23 -1.97
CA GLU A 12 -4.55 21.68 -2.13
C GLU A 12 -5.05 22.18 -0.77
N VAL A 13 -5.34 23.48 -0.69
CA VAL A 13 -5.84 24.12 0.54
C VAL A 13 -7.34 24.33 0.39
N GLY A 14 -8.13 23.89 1.38
CA GLY A 14 -9.54 24.31 1.45
C GLY A 14 -10.59 23.26 1.79
N ARG A 15 -10.25 21.99 1.95
CA ARG A 15 -11.27 21.03 2.42
C ARG A 15 -11.55 21.15 3.90
N ALA A 16 -12.84 21.19 4.26
CA ALA A 16 -13.28 21.21 5.65
C ALA A 16 -12.68 20.02 6.43
N ARG A 17 -12.21 20.24 7.66
CA ARG A 17 -11.57 19.23 8.51
C ARG A 17 -12.44 17.97 8.71
N SER A 18 -13.77 18.15 8.81
CA SER A 18 -14.72 17.04 8.91
C SER A 18 -14.71 16.12 7.70
N ARG A 19 -14.55 16.67 6.49
CA ARG A 19 -14.46 15.90 5.25
C ARG A 19 -13.14 15.11 5.16
N GLN A 20 -12.07 15.71 5.65
CA GLN A 20 -10.75 15.05 5.72
C GLN A 20 -10.78 13.86 6.70
N ILE A 21 -11.38 14.02 7.87
CA ILE A 21 -11.52 12.95 8.88
C ILE A 21 -12.39 11.83 8.31
N ARG A 22 -13.53 12.14 7.70
CA ARG A 22 -14.39 11.12 7.06
C ARG A 22 -13.64 10.35 5.97
N GLY A 23 -12.86 11.04 5.14
CA GLY A 23 -12.03 10.38 4.12
C GLY A 23 -11.01 9.40 4.74
N THR A 24 -10.32 9.80 5.79
CA THR A 24 -9.38 8.94 6.51
C THR A 24 -10.07 7.72 7.12
N LEU A 25 -11.25 7.90 7.74
CA LEU A 25 -12.03 6.79 8.30
C LEU A 25 -12.48 5.78 7.24
N ILE A 26 -12.90 6.26 6.07
CA ILE A 26 -13.27 5.39 4.92
C ILE A 26 -12.04 4.59 4.46
N ILE A 27 -10.88 5.24 4.35
CA ILE A 27 -9.62 4.59 3.97
C ILE A 27 -9.24 3.51 4.99
N MET A 28 -9.36 3.80 6.28
CA MET A 28 -9.09 2.83 7.34
C MET A 28 -10.06 1.65 7.29
N LEU A 29 -11.37 1.90 7.13
CA LEU A 29 -12.38 0.85 7.00
C LEU A 29 -12.09 -0.05 5.79
N PHE A 30 -11.76 0.56 4.65
CA PHE A 30 -11.38 -0.19 3.44
C PHE A 30 -10.12 -1.04 3.67
N GLY A 31 -9.08 -0.47 4.31
CA GLY A 31 -7.86 -1.21 4.68
C GLY A 31 -8.18 -2.40 5.59
N PHE A 32 -8.98 -2.18 6.63
CA PHE A 32 -9.39 -3.24 7.57
C PHE A 32 -10.12 -4.39 6.87
N LEU A 33 -11.13 -4.09 6.04
CA LEU A 33 -11.87 -5.09 5.29
C LEU A 33 -10.94 -5.86 4.32
N LEU A 34 -10.03 -5.16 3.66
CA LEU A 34 -9.07 -5.77 2.75
C LEU A 34 -8.13 -6.73 3.48
N GLY A 35 -7.70 -6.40 4.70
CA GLY A 35 -6.88 -7.28 5.54
C GLY A 35 -7.61 -8.57 5.93
N VAL A 36 -8.88 -8.47 6.30
CA VAL A 36 -9.73 -9.64 6.59
C VAL A 36 -9.90 -10.51 5.34
N VAL A 37 -10.22 -9.90 4.20
CA VAL A 37 -10.40 -10.60 2.92
C VAL A 37 -9.11 -11.29 2.49
N GLN A 38 -7.97 -10.61 2.58
CA GLN A 38 -6.67 -11.18 2.27
C GLN A 38 -6.41 -12.44 3.09
N LYS A 39 -6.61 -12.37 4.41
CA LYS A 39 -6.37 -13.54 5.26
C LYS A 39 -7.33 -14.69 4.96
N ARG A 40 -8.56 -14.38 4.64
CA ARG A 40 -9.54 -15.40 4.24
C ARG A 40 -9.12 -16.09 2.94
N ILE A 41 -8.56 -15.35 1.99
CA ILE A 41 -8.05 -15.90 0.72
C ILE A 41 -6.80 -16.76 0.96
N ASP A 42 -5.85 -16.30 1.77
CA ASP A 42 -4.60 -17.00 2.09
C ASP A 42 -4.84 -18.35 2.83
N GLY A 43 -5.95 -18.46 3.56
CA GLY A 43 -6.22 -19.62 4.43
C GLY A 43 -7.20 -20.66 3.88
N ASN A 44 -7.85 -20.42 2.76
CA ASN A 44 -8.96 -21.26 2.30
C ASN A 44 -8.63 -22.05 1.01
N ALA A 45 -8.64 -23.38 1.14
CA ALA A 45 -8.70 -24.30 0.00
C ALA A 45 -10.04 -24.25 -0.79
N ASN A 46 -11.09 -23.60 -0.22
CA ASN A 46 -12.44 -23.51 -0.80
C ASN A 46 -12.74 -22.13 -1.41
N ILE A 47 -11.76 -21.55 -2.12
CA ILE A 47 -12.00 -20.37 -2.93
C ILE A 47 -12.75 -20.79 -4.21
N PRO A 48 -13.80 -20.06 -4.65
CA PRO A 48 -14.46 -20.33 -5.92
C PRO A 48 -13.46 -20.53 -7.06
N SER A 49 -13.68 -21.52 -7.91
CA SER A 49 -12.76 -21.92 -8.99
C SER A 49 -12.38 -20.75 -9.92
N PHE A 50 -13.29 -19.80 -10.12
CA PHE A 50 -13.02 -18.54 -10.83
C PHE A 50 -11.92 -17.70 -10.17
N LEU A 51 -11.92 -17.59 -8.85
CA LEU A 51 -10.90 -16.81 -8.11
C LEU A 51 -9.56 -17.59 -8.02
N GLN A 52 -9.62 -18.92 -8.04
CA GLN A 52 -8.42 -19.76 -8.15
C GLN A 52 -7.75 -19.61 -9.51
N SER A 53 -8.52 -19.56 -10.60
CA SER A 53 -7.98 -19.41 -11.96
C SER A 53 -7.30 -18.03 -12.17
N LEU A 54 -7.69 -17.02 -11.41
CA LEU A 54 -7.07 -15.69 -11.42
C LEU A 54 -5.82 -15.58 -10.52
N ASP A 55 -5.46 -16.66 -9.80
CA ASP A 55 -4.30 -16.69 -8.89
C ASP A 55 -4.24 -15.53 -7.90
N ILE A 56 -5.42 -15.11 -7.42
CA ILE A 56 -5.60 -13.90 -6.60
C ILE A 56 -4.80 -13.98 -5.30
N ALA A 57 -4.68 -15.17 -4.69
CA ALA A 57 -3.89 -15.37 -3.48
C ALA A 57 -2.41 -14.98 -3.71
N ASN A 58 -1.84 -15.37 -4.84
CA ASN A 58 -0.47 -15.02 -5.22
C ASN A 58 -0.32 -13.52 -5.50
N TYR A 59 -1.31 -12.88 -6.15
CA TYR A 59 -1.31 -11.42 -6.34
C TYR A 59 -1.31 -10.65 -5.03
N PHE A 60 -2.14 -11.02 -4.07
CA PHE A 60 -2.17 -10.39 -2.74
C PHE A 60 -0.94 -10.73 -1.91
N GLY A 61 -0.28 -11.85 -2.15
CA GLY A 61 1.01 -12.18 -1.55
C GLY A 61 2.18 -11.35 -2.07
N ARG A 62 2.03 -10.69 -3.23
CA ARG A 62 3.08 -9.86 -3.82
C ARG A 62 3.08 -8.44 -3.27
N LEU A 63 4.27 -7.93 -2.97
CA LEU A 63 4.46 -6.58 -2.46
C LEU A 63 3.99 -5.49 -3.45
N SER A 64 3.96 -5.78 -4.75
CA SER A 64 3.61 -4.85 -5.82
C SER A 64 2.21 -4.24 -5.67
N ILE A 65 1.20 -5.04 -5.31
CA ILE A 65 -0.17 -4.52 -5.14
C ILE A 65 -0.26 -3.55 -3.97
N TRP A 66 0.50 -3.79 -2.89
CA TRP A 66 0.54 -2.92 -1.72
C TRP A 66 1.25 -1.61 -2.02
N ILE A 67 2.36 -1.66 -2.77
CA ILE A 67 3.06 -0.48 -3.27
C ILE A 67 2.13 0.33 -4.18
N LEU A 68 1.40 -0.32 -5.08
CA LEU A 68 0.44 0.35 -5.97
C LEU A 68 -0.66 1.06 -5.18
N LEU A 69 -1.32 0.36 -4.24
CA LEU A 69 -2.37 0.94 -3.40
C LEU A 69 -1.84 2.10 -2.56
N GLY A 70 -0.68 1.94 -1.91
CA GLY A 70 -0.02 3.00 -1.15
C GLY A 70 0.33 4.21 -2.01
N THR A 71 0.80 3.98 -3.24
CA THR A 71 1.12 5.05 -4.20
C THR A 71 -0.15 5.79 -4.63
N VAL A 72 -1.23 5.08 -4.97
CA VAL A 72 -2.51 5.69 -5.35
C VAL A 72 -3.05 6.56 -4.20
N LEU A 73 -3.10 6.03 -2.97
CA LEU A 73 -3.54 6.80 -1.80
C LEU A 73 -2.69 8.06 -1.59
N SER A 74 -1.37 7.95 -1.82
CA SER A 74 -0.43 9.05 -1.64
C SER A 74 -0.60 10.14 -2.70
N VAL A 75 -0.64 9.74 -3.98
CA VAL A 75 -0.69 10.66 -5.12
C VAL A 75 -2.00 11.47 -5.15
N TYR A 76 -3.11 10.87 -4.71
CA TYR A 76 -4.41 11.53 -4.66
C TYR A 76 -4.72 12.26 -3.35
N ALA A 77 -3.80 12.24 -2.39
CA ALA A 77 -3.92 13.02 -1.16
C ALA A 77 -3.79 14.53 -1.43
N GLU A 78 -4.42 15.36 -0.60
CA GLU A 78 -4.43 16.83 -0.74
C GLU A 78 -3.08 17.46 -0.39
N THR A 79 -2.38 16.89 0.59
CA THR A 79 -1.09 17.37 1.08
C THR A 79 -0.14 16.21 1.33
N PRO A 80 1.19 16.42 1.33
CA PRO A 80 2.15 15.35 1.63
C PRO A 80 1.95 14.75 3.03
N LEU A 81 1.61 15.58 4.03
CA LEU A 81 1.31 15.09 5.37
C LEU A 81 0.07 14.17 5.38
N ARG A 82 -0.98 14.53 4.63
CA ARG A 82 -2.17 13.69 4.47
C ARG A 82 -1.87 12.41 3.72
N ALA A 83 -1.00 12.44 2.72
CA ALA A 83 -0.52 11.23 2.05
C ALA A 83 0.10 10.26 3.06
N GLY A 84 1.03 10.75 3.90
CA GLY A 84 1.65 9.95 4.96
C GLY A 84 0.63 9.35 5.94
N ILE A 85 -0.25 10.19 6.50
CA ILE A 85 -1.25 9.76 7.49
C ILE A 85 -2.20 8.73 6.89
N ASN A 86 -2.80 9.01 5.74
CA ASN A 86 -3.79 8.13 5.13
C ASN A 86 -3.18 6.76 4.74
N THR A 87 -1.99 6.76 4.15
CA THR A 87 -1.32 5.53 3.73
C THR A 87 -0.88 4.69 4.92
N SER A 88 -0.28 5.30 5.94
CA SER A 88 0.13 4.60 7.15
C SER A 88 -1.07 4.01 7.90
N LEU A 89 -2.15 4.78 8.09
CA LEU A 89 -3.38 4.31 8.73
C LEU A 89 -4.10 3.23 7.90
N PHE A 90 -4.06 3.31 6.58
CA PHE A 90 -4.55 2.25 5.69
C PHE A 90 -3.84 0.92 5.96
N PHE A 91 -2.50 0.90 5.96
CA PHE A 91 -1.73 -0.31 6.21
C PHE A 91 -1.88 -0.81 7.64
N LEU A 92 -1.88 0.06 8.64
CA LEU A 92 -2.10 -0.32 10.04
C LEU A 92 -3.49 -0.95 10.25
N SER A 93 -4.54 -0.36 9.66
CA SER A 93 -5.90 -0.93 9.75
C SER A 93 -6.02 -2.26 8.99
N MET A 94 -5.32 -2.41 7.87
CA MET A 94 -5.24 -3.68 7.13
C MET A 94 -4.56 -4.77 7.96
N ILE A 95 -3.44 -4.45 8.61
CA ILE A 95 -2.76 -5.37 9.52
C ILE A 95 -3.68 -5.74 10.68
N ALA A 96 -4.38 -4.78 11.28
CA ALA A 96 -5.35 -5.06 12.34
C ALA A 96 -6.44 -6.03 11.88
N GLY A 97 -7.04 -5.82 10.70
CA GLY A 97 -8.04 -6.74 10.13
C GLY A 97 -7.50 -8.14 9.90
N TYR A 98 -6.32 -8.26 9.32
CA TYR A 98 -5.64 -9.53 9.08
C TYR A 98 -5.39 -10.32 10.38
N TYR A 99 -4.85 -9.65 11.41
CA TYR A 99 -4.48 -10.30 12.66
C TYR A 99 -5.67 -10.56 13.58
N LEU A 100 -6.69 -9.72 13.57
CA LEU A 100 -7.94 -10.02 14.26
C LEU A 100 -8.58 -11.29 13.70
N TYR A 101 -8.57 -11.45 12.39
CA TYR A 101 -9.04 -12.69 11.76
C TYR A 101 -8.19 -13.90 12.17
N CYS A 102 -6.84 -13.77 12.16
CA CYS A 102 -5.95 -14.82 12.65
C CYS A 102 -6.24 -15.23 14.08
N HIS A 103 -6.42 -14.26 14.96
CA HIS A 103 -6.63 -14.51 16.39
C HIS A 103 -7.99 -15.13 16.69
N TYR A 104 -9.07 -14.53 16.19
CA TYR A 104 -10.44 -14.94 16.54
C TYR A 104 -10.97 -16.11 15.72
N VAL A 105 -10.54 -16.26 14.48
CA VAL A 105 -11.07 -17.30 13.58
C VAL A 105 -10.11 -18.49 13.48
N LEU A 106 -8.81 -18.25 13.44
CA LEU A 106 -7.81 -19.31 13.24
C LEU A 106 -7.11 -19.73 14.54
N GLY A 107 -7.29 -18.99 15.64
CA GLY A 107 -6.75 -19.34 16.97
C GLY A 107 -5.23 -19.18 17.09
N PHE A 108 -4.53 -18.52 16.17
CA PHE A 108 -3.09 -18.30 16.26
C PHE A 108 -2.69 -16.85 15.95
N LEU A 109 -1.53 -16.41 16.47
CA LEU A 109 -1.02 -15.06 16.25
C LEU A 109 0.47 -15.10 15.86
N PRO A 110 0.85 -14.85 14.60
CA PRO A 110 2.23 -14.83 14.14
C PRO A 110 2.91 -13.49 14.49
N LYS A 111 3.37 -13.36 15.75
CA LYS A 111 3.88 -12.08 16.31
C LYS A 111 5.06 -11.48 15.56
N GLN A 112 6.05 -12.30 15.15
CA GLN A 112 7.24 -11.80 14.44
C GLN A 112 6.87 -11.21 13.08
N TYR A 113 6.01 -11.90 12.34
CA TYR A 113 5.51 -11.44 11.04
C TYR A 113 4.71 -10.14 11.19
N MET A 114 3.89 -10.04 12.24
CA MET A 114 3.14 -8.83 12.58
C MET A 114 4.07 -7.63 12.80
N MET A 115 5.10 -7.76 13.63
CA MET A 115 6.01 -6.66 13.95
C MET A 115 6.70 -6.10 12.70
N MET A 116 7.10 -6.98 11.77
CA MET A 116 7.70 -6.58 10.50
C MET A 116 6.74 -5.70 9.67
N TRP A 117 5.49 -6.13 9.52
CA TRP A 117 4.50 -5.38 8.75
C TRP A 117 4.10 -4.06 9.42
N VAL A 118 4.03 -4.02 10.74
CA VAL A 118 3.82 -2.77 11.49
C VAL A 118 4.98 -1.79 11.25
N ALA A 119 6.22 -2.25 11.28
CA ALA A 119 7.37 -1.40 10.97
C ALA A 119 7.31 -0.85 9.54
N ILE A 120 6.95 -1.68 8.55
CA ILE A 120 6.74 -1.27 7.16
C ILE A 120 5.63 -0.22 7.06
N SER A 121 4.54 -0.36 7.83
CA SER A 121 3.44 0.60 7.85
C SER A 121 3.86 1.96 8.40
N PHE A 122 4.74 2.01 9.39
CA PHE A 122 5.34 3.27 9.85
C PHE A 122 6.30 3.87 8.81
N ALA A 123 7.13 3.05 8.16
CA ALA A 123 7.99 3.50 7.08
C ALA A 123 7.19 4.07 5.90
N SER A 124 6.00 3.51 5.62
CA SER A 124 5.11 3.98 4.56
C SER A 124 4.66 5.44 4.76
N PHE A 125 4.64 5.95 5.99
CA PHE A 125 4.35 7.36 6.28
C PHE A 125 5.32 8.31 5.55
N PHE A 126 6.61 8.01 5.59
CA PHE A 126 7.64 8.83 4.93
C PHE A 126 7.65 8.60 3.42
N LEU A 127 7.56 7.33 2.99
CA LEU A 127 7.52 6.98 1.58
C LEU A 127 6.32 7.59 0.85
N ALA A 128 5.15 7.61 1.49
CA ALA A 128 3.94 8.21 0.94
C ALA A 128 4.07 9.73 0.73
N GLN A 129 4.78 10.43 1.61
CA GLN A 129 5.08 11.85 1.43
C GLN A 129 5.96 12.08 0.19
N LEU A 130 6.95 11.22 -0.05
CA LEU A 130 7.77 11.28 -1.26
C LEU A 130 6.93 10.97 -2.51
N CYS A 131 6.12 9.92 -2.47
CA CYS A 131 5.22 9.54 -3.57
C CYS A 131 4.22 10.66 -3.93
N TRP A 132 3.82 11.48 -2.96
CA TRP A 132 2.93 12.61 -3.21
C TRP A 132 3.52 13.59 -4.23
N TYR A 133 4.83 13.82 -4.20
CA TYR A 133 5.53 14.71 -5.13
C TYR A 133 5.67 14.13 -6.55
N ALA A 134 5.47 12.82 -6.73
CA ALA A 134 5.55 12.20 -8.04
C ALA A 134 4.52 12.74 -9.06
N LYS A 135 3.37 13.24 -8.58
CA LYS A 135 2.35 13.91 -9.40
C LYS A 135 2.69 15.40 -9.68
N GLY A 136 3.82 15.87 -9.23
CA GLY A 136 4.26 17.27 -9.40
C GLY A 136 4.79 17.56 -10.81
N ARG A 137 5.56 18.65 -10.92
CA ARG A 137 6.21 19.11 -12.15
C ARG A 137 7.72 19.16 -11.97
N GLY A 138 8.45 19.02 -13.08
CA GLY A 138 9.91 19.13 -13.09
C GLY A 138 10.65 17.80 -12.95
N PRO A 139 11.99 17.83 -13.01
CA PRO A 139 12.83 16.62 -13.09
C PRO A 139 12.68 15.70 -11.87
N ILE A 140 12.46 16.25 -10.68
CA ILE A 140 12.26 15.46 -9.46
C ILE A 140 10.97 14.64 -9.52
N ALA A 141 9.87 15.22 -10.01
CA ALA A 141 8.63 14.49 -10.19
C ALA A 141 8.78 13.35 -11.22
N VAL A 142 9.52 13.58 -12.29
CA VAL A 142 9.83 12.56 -13.30
C VAL A 142 10.65 11.41 -12.70
N LEU A 143 11.70 11.72 -11.93
CA LEU A 143 12.52 10.73 -11.24
C LEU A 143 11.70 9.89 -10.24
N LEU A 144 10.85 10.53 -9.44
CA LEU A 144 9.99 9.84 -8.49
C LEU A 144 8.97 8.94 -9.20
N SER A 145 8.31 9.44 -10.25
CA SER A 145 7.37 8.64 -11.05
C SER A 145 8.05 7.47 -11.74
N GLY A 146 9.21 7.70 -12.35
CA GLY A 146 10.01 6.65 -12.97
C GLY A 146 10.50 5.61 -11.97
N GLY A 147 10.94 6.04 -10.78
CA GLY A 147 11.34 5.15 -9.70
C GLY A 147 10.18 4.28 -9.21
N ILE A 148 9.00 4.85 -8.98
CA ILE A 148 7.80 4.10 -8.59
C ILE A 148 7.42 3.07 -9.65
N LEU A 149 7.36 3.47 -10.93
CA LEU A 149 7.06 2.57 -12.04
C LEU A 149 8.12 1.48 -12.17
N GLY A 150 9.41 1.82 -12.03
CA GLY A 150 10.51 0.85 -12.04
C GLY A 150 10.39 -0.20 -10.93
N VAL A 151 10.06 0.22 -9.70
CA VAL A 151 9.85 -0.71 -8.59
C VAL A 151 8.63 -1.61 -8.83
N LEU A 152 7.50 -1.06 -9.29
CA LEU A 152 6.30 -1.84 -9.62
C LEU A 152 6.59 -2.85 -10.73
N PHE A 153 7.30 -2.44 -11.77
CA PHE A 153 7.71 -3.30 -12.87
C PHE A 153 8.65 -4.41 -12.39
N ALA A 154 9.70 -4.07 -11.62
CA ALA A 154 10.64 -5.04 -11.07
C ALA A 154 9.97 -6.08 -10.17
N GLN A 155 8.96 -5.70 -9.42
CA GLN A 155 8.16 -6.62 -8.58
C GLN A 155 7.23 -7.52 -9.40
N THR A 156 6.79 -7.07 -10.57
CA THR A 156 5.91 -7.84 -11.46
C THR A 156 6.72 -8.89 -12.22
N PHE A 157 7.87 -8.51 -12.73
CA PHE A 157 8.83 -9.43 -13.33
C PHE A 157 9.78 -9.92 -12.23
N ASN A 158 9.53 -11.11 -11.73
CA ASN A 158 10.44 -11.76 -10.78
C ASN A 158 11.66 -12.30 -11.57
N ILE A 159 12.44 -11.39 -12.14
CA ILE A 159 13.54 -11.62 -13.07
C ILE A 159 14.51 -12.67 -12.52
N THR A 160 14.71 -12.70 -11.21
CA THR A 160 15.64 -13.65 -10.56
C THR A 160 15.11 -15.10 -10.61
N ARG A 161 13.81 -15.30 -10.64
CA ARG A 161 13.20 -16.64 -10.67
C ARG A 161 13.12 -17.20 -12.08
N ASP A 162 12.72 -16.36 -13.03
CA ASP A 162 12.55 -16.76 -14.42
C ASP A 162 13.91 -16.97 -15.12
N PHE A 163 14.95 -16.20 -14.74
CA PHE A 163 16.31 -16.40 -15.25
C PHE A 163 16.95 -17.72 -14.79
N MET A 164 16.68 -18.19 -13.59
CA MET A 164 17.16 -19.48 -13.10
C MET A 164 16.47 -20.67 -13.78
N TYR A 165 15.22 -20.51 -14.23
CA TYR A 165 14.51 -21.55 -15.00
C TYR A 165 14.91 -21.61 -16.47
N ILE A 166 15.51 -20.56 -17.03
CA ILE A 166 15.96 -20.53 -18.44
C ILE A 166 17.39 -21.06 -18.58
N ILE A 167 18.21 -21.02 -17.52
CA ILE A 167 19.63 -21.41 -17.53
C ILE A 167 19.86 -22.81 -16.93
N GLY A 168 18.90 -23.41 -16.24
CA GLY A 168 18.93 -24.78 -15.68
C GLY A 168 18.17 -25.76 -16.50
#